data_848ad3df4ee70cefee7f272b3e5cdd95
#
_entry.id   848ad3df4ee70cefee7f272b3e5cdd95
#
_cell.length_a   1.000
_cell.length_b   1.000
_cell.length_c   1.000
_cell.angle_alpha   90.00
_cell.angle_beta   90.00
_cell.angle_gamma   90.00
#
_symmetry.space_group_name_H-M   'P 1'
#
loop_
_entity.id
_entity.type
_entity.pdbx_description
1 polymer ?
#
loop_
_entity_poly.entity_id
_entity_poly.type
_entity_poly.pdbx_seq_one_letter_code
_entity_poly.pdbx_strand_id
1 'polypeptide(L)'
;WNNNIKKIQTKSFYMSFDSKISGNFRLDFRIINNYTYFSLVDNNAGFNEGNQSLLPIVNQLDSTIKYLKIKWQKEFKYGKFNFDNSLVFQKVRQKKDFLNLPEFLIRNTVYYSDTILKGAMFFQTGLSVKYFSKFYSNEYNPLVSSFHIQNEKKIGGFPLIDVFVNAKIKQTRLFLKAEHF
;
A
#
# COMPACT_ATOMS: atom_id res chain seq x y z
N TRP A 1 26.79 -2.07 18.33
CA TRP A 1 26.09 -2.98 17.41
C TRP A 1 25.64 -4.19 18.22
N ASN A 2 24.32 -4.45 18.23
CA ASN A 2 23.78 -5.63 18.92
C ASN A 2 24.07 -6.87 18.07
N ASN A 3 25.09 -7.66 18.42
CA ASN A 3 25.52 -8.85 17.68
C ASN A 3 24.56 -10.05 17.77
N ASN A 4 23.38 -9.89 18.40
CA ASN A 4 22.42 -10.96 18.64
C ASN A 4 21.20 -10.98 17.71
N ILE A 5 21.28 -10.27 16.57
CA ILE A 5 20.15 -10.28 15.59
C ILE A 5 20.12 -11.62 14.87
N LYS A 6 19.01 -12.35 15.06
CA LYS A 6 18.74 -13.62 14.38
C LYS A 6 18.24 -13.38 12.96
N LYS A 7 18.47 -14.34 12.07
CA LYS A 7 17.94 -14.29 10.70
C LYS A 7 16.40 -14.24 10.72
N ILE A 8 15.78 -13.33 9.95
CA ILE A 8 14.35 -13.29 9.74
C ILE A 8 13.93 -14.58 9.00
N GLN A 9 12.92 -15.27 9.52
CA GLN A 9 12.35 -16.46 8.91
C GLN A 9 10.93 -16.18 8.48
N THR A 10 10.62 -16.46 7.21
CA THR A 10 9.26 -16.30 6.66
C THR A 10 8.81 -17.63 6.05
N LYS A 11 7.65 -18.11 6.51
CA LYS A 11 6.90 -19.19 5.86
C LYS A 11 5.71 -18.56 5.16
N SER A 12 5.53 -18.85 3.87
CA SER A 12 4.45 -18.26 3.07
C SER A 12 3.64 -19.34 2.36
N PHE A 13 2.33 -19.12 2.31
CA PHE A 13 1.39 -19.85 1.47
C PHE A 13 0.73 -18.84 0.52
N TYR A 14 0.72 -19.16 -0.76
CA TYR A 14 0.14 -18.33 -1.79
C TYR A 14 -0.82 -19.16 -2.64
N MET A 15 -2.00 -18.61 -2.92
CA MET A 15 -2.99 -19.16 -3.82
C MET A 15 -3.51 -18.07 -4.75
N SER A 16 -3.64 -18.38 -6.02
CA SER A 16 -4.27 -17.48 -6.98
C SER A 16 -5.27 -18.24 -7.85
N PHE A 17 -6.40 -17.59 -8.09
CA PHE A 17 -7.45 -18.08 -8.95
C PHE A 17 -7.83 -16.98 -9.95
N ASP A 18 -7.86 -17.30 -11.23
CA ASP A 18 -8.19 -16.37 -12.29
C ASP A 18 -9.37 -16.91 -13.12
N SER A 19 -10.38 -16.08 -13.29
CA SER A 19 -11.59 -16.43 -14.03
C SER A 19 -12.13 -15.20 -14.78
N LYS A 20 -12.54 -15.42 -16.02
CA LYS A 20 -13.21 -14.38 -16.82
C LYS A 20 -14.51 -13.89 -16.19
N ILE A 21 -15.21 -14.74 -15.44
CA ILE A 21 -16.50 -14.42 -14.80
C ILE A 21 -16.29 -13.72 -13.46
N SER A 22 -15.51 -14.30 -12.55
CA SER A 22 -15.33 -13.82 -11.18
C SER A 22 -14.15 -12.88 -10.99
N GLY A 23 -13.26 -12.75 -11.98
CA GLY A 23 -12.05 -11.95 -11.92
C GLY A 23 -10.88 -12.71 -11.32
N ASN A 24 -9.84 -11.96 -10.92
CA ASN A 24 -8.63 -12.47 -10.31
C ASN A 24 -8.73 -12.38 -8.80
N PHE A 25 -8.57 -13.51 -8.13
CA PHE A 25 -8.56 -13.64 -6.68
C PHE A 25 -7.19 -14.14 -6.24
N ARG A 26 -6.59 -13.51 -5.22
CA ARG A 26 -5.30 -13.88 -4.65
C ARG A 26 -5.37 -13.90 -3.14
N LEU A 27 -4.81 -14.96 -2.55
CA LEU A 27 -4.64 -15.14 -1.12
C LEU A 27 -3.15 -15.31 -0.83
N ASP A 28 -2.64 -14.56 0.14
CA ASP A 28 -1.27 -14.62 0.63
C ASP A 28 -1.32 -14.72 2.17
N PHE A 29 -0.79 -15.79 2.72
CA PHE A 29 -0.66 -16.00 4.15
C PHE A 29 0.80 -16.17 4.51
N ARG A 30 1.27 -15.42 5.51
CA ARG A 30 2.67 -15.46 5.97
C ARG A 30 2.78 -15.59 7.48
N ILE A 31 3.78 -16.34 7.90
CA ILE A 31 4.23 -16.44 9.29
C ILE A 31 5.66 -15.91 9.31
N ILE A 32 5.88 -14.83 10.06
CA ILE A 32 7.17 -14.13 10.12
C ILE A 32 7.71 -14.22 11.54
N ASN A 33 8.90 -14.78 11.70
CA ASN A 33 9.64 -14.86 12.95
C ASN A 33 10.86 -13.93 12.89
N ASN A 34 11.28 -13.44 14.04
CA ASN A 34 12.45 -12.56 14.18
C ASN A 34 12.32 -11.29 13.31
N TYR A 35 11.13 -10.70 13.26
CA TYR A 35 10.90 -9.45 12.50
C TYR A 35 11.77 -8.33 13.06
N THR A 36 12.57 -7.72 12.19
CA THR A 36 13.49 -6.63 12.56
C THR A 36 12.87 -5.28 12.18
N TYR A 37 12.93 -4.32 13.08
CA TYR A 37 12.36 -2.98 12.90
C TYR A 37 13.25 -1.90 13.53
N PHE A 38 13.07 -0.65 13.09
CA PHE A 38 13.67 0.52 13.73
C PHE A 38 12.69 1.15 14.70
N SER A 39 13.15 1.50 15.88
CA SER A 39 12.44 2.36 16.84
C SER A 39 13.33 3.51 17.29
N LEU A 40 12.71 4.58 17.75
CA LEU A 40 13.43 5.67 18.38
C LEU A 40 13.59 5.38 19.87
N VAL A 41 14.76 5.67 20.42
CA VAL A 41 15.03 5.61 21.86
C VAL A 41 15.32 7.02 22.34
N ASP A 42 14.65 7.39 23.41
CA ASP A 42 14.93 8.60 24.13
C ASP A 42 16.20 8.38 24.99
N ASN A 43 17.31 8.95 24.55
CA ASN A 43 18.58 8.90 25.28
C ASN A 43 18.62 10.03 26.33
N ASN A 44 17.70 10.01 27.31
CA ASN A 44 17.71 10.91 28.47
C ASN A 44 18.86 10.64 29.45
N ALA A 45 19.87 9.86 29.07
CA ALA A 45 21.07 9.66 29.90
C ALA A 45 22.07 10.79 29.66
N GLY A 46 21.84 11.96 30.28
CA GLY A 46 22.93 12.90 30.60
C GLY A 46 23.07 14.18 29.77
N PHE A 47 22.04 14.62 29.05
CA PHE A 47 22.02 15.95 28.43
C PHE A 47 20.93 16.83 29.03
N ASN A 48 21.28 18.09 29.35
CA ASN A 48 20.38 19.10 29.90
C ASN A 48 19.10 19.27 29.10
N GLU A 49 18.00 19.58 29.79
CA GLU A 49 16.67 19.90 29.29
C GLU A 49 16.75 20.77 28.02
N GLY A 50 16.36 20.20 26.87
CA GLY A 50 16.22 20.94 25.62
C GLY A 50 16.59 20.20 24.33
N ASN A 51 17.42 19.18 24.34
CA ASN A 51 17.81 18.41 23.16
C ASN A 51 17.54 16.90 23.35
N GLN A 52 16.30 16.49 23.15
CA GLN A 52 15.96 15.07 23.00
C GLN A 52 16.54 14.58 21.67
N SER A 53 17.73 14.01 21.66
CA SER A 53 18.23 13.31 20.48
C SER A 53 17.63 11.92 20.44
N LEU A 54 16.54 11.77 19.68
CA LEU A 54 15.93 10.48 19.39
C LEU A 54 16.82 9.73 18.41
N LEU A 55 17.57 8.74 18.90
CA LEU A 55 18.41 7.91 18.05
C LEU A 55 17.64 6.67 17.59
N PRO A 56 17.62 6.38 16.30
CA PRO A 56 17.04 5.15 15.79
C PRO A 56 17.93 3.95 16.12
N ILE A 57 17.33 2.96 16.74
CA ILE A 57 17.98 1.67 17.04
C ILE A 57 17.27 0.54 16.31
N VAL A 58 18.06 -0.48 15.97
CA VAL A 58 17.56 -1.71 15.38
C VAL A 58 17.09 -2.65 16.50
N ASN A 59 15.85 -3.08 16.41
CA ASN A 59 15.24 -4.04 17.32
C ASN A 59 14.75 -5.26 16.56
N GLN A 60 14.63 -6.37 17.27
CA GLN A 60 14.08 -7.61 16.73
C GLN A 60 12.98 -8.14 17.64
N LEU A 61 11.89 -8.57 17.01
CA LEU A 61 10.72 -9.08 17.69
C LEU A 61 10.91 -10.57 18.03
N ASP A 62 10.75 -10.93 19.30
CA ASP A 62 10.78 -12.32 19.76
C ASP A 62 9.48 -13.08 19.51
N SER A 63 8.42 -12.38 19.09
CA SER A 63 7.12 -12.98 18.82
C SER A 63 6.86 -13.12 17.30
N THR A 64 6.02 -14.10 16.96
CA THR A 64 5.61 -14.37 15.59
C THR A 64 4.56 -13.38 15.11
N ILE A 65 4.73 -12.86 13.90
CA ILE A 65 3.71 -12.10 13.18
C ILE A 65 3.01 -13.03 12.19
N LYS A 66 1.67 -13.04 12.20
CA LYS A 66 0.85 -13.73 11.20
C LYS A 66 0.18 -12.69 10.32
N TYR A 67 0.39 -12.79 9.01
CA TYR A 67 -0.14 -11.87 8.01
C TYR A 67 -1.03 -12.61 7.04
N LEU A 68 -2.23 -12.07 6.80
CA LEU A 68 -3.16 -12.53 5.78
C LEU A 68 -3.46 -11.38 4.84
N LYS A 69 -3.43 -11.64 3.54
CA LYS A 69 -3.85 -10.71 2.49
C LYS A 69 -4.76 -11.44 1.51
N ILE A 70 -5.90 -10.83 1.24
CA ILE A 70 -6.85 -11.26 0.21
C ILE A 70 -6.98 -10.11 -0.78
N LYS A 71 -6.77 -10.39 -2.06
CA LYS A 71 -6.92 -9.42 -3.13
C LYS A 71 -7.90 -9.94 -4.17
N TRP A 72 -8.85 -9.10 -4.54
CA TRP A 72 -9.76 -9.34 -5.65
C TRP A 72 -9.66 -8.21 -6.67
N GLN A 73 -9.65 -8.58 -7.96
CA GLN A 73 -9.61 -7.63 -9.07
C GLN A 73 -10.56 -8.08 -10.17
N LYS A 74 -11.39 -7.16 -10.66
CA LYS A 74 -12.31 -7.42 -11.75
C LYS A 74 -12.60 -6.15 -12.53
N GLU A 75 -12.46 -6.24 -13.84
CA GLU A 75 -12.97 -5.23 -14.77
C GLU A 75 -14.32 -5.68 -15.31
N PHE A 76 -15.30 -4.80 -15.26
CA PHE A 76 -16.61 -4.95 -15.90
C PHE A 76 -16.67 -4.00 -17.08
N LYS A 77 -17.16 -4.51 -18.24
CA LYS A 77 -17.31 -3.73 -19.47
C LYS A 77 -18.78 -3.67 -19.86
N TYR A 78 -19.27 -2.45 -20.03
CA TYR A 78 -20.61 -2.18 -20.49
C TYR A 78 -20.58 -1.17 -21.64
N GLY A 79 -20.60 -1.67 -22.88
CA GLY A 79 -20.40 -0.84 -24.08
C GLY A 79 -19.06 -0.13 -24.08
N LYS A 80 -19.08 1.19 -24.02
CA LYS A 80 -17.89 2.05 -23.98
C LYS A 80 -17.44 2.42 -22.55
N PHE A 81 -18.22 2.03 -21.55
CA PHE A 81 -17.89 2.26 -20.14
C PHE A 81 -17.27 1.02 -19.53
N ASN A 82 -16.23 1.26 -18.72
CA ASN A 82 -15.48 0.22 -18.04
C ASN A 82 -15.36 0.57 -16.55
N PHE A 83 -15.42 -0.47 -15.71
CA PHE A 83 -15.34 -0.37 -14.25
C PHE A 83 -14.25 -1.30 -13.77
N ASP A 84 -13.04 -0.78 -13.53
CA ASP A 84 -11.93 -1.55 -12.98
C ASP A 84 -11.94 -1.47 -11.46
N ASN A 85 -12.11 -2.61 -10.81
CA ASN A 85 -12.22 -2.74 -9.37
C ASN A 85 -11.04 -3.53 -8.82
N SER A 86 -10.42 -3.01 -7.77
CA SER A 86 -9.38 -3.69 -7.01
C SER A 86 -9.66 -3.52 -5.52
N LEU A 87 -9.91 -4.63 -4.84
CA LEU A 87 -10.15 -4.69 -3.40
C LEU A 87 -9.05 -5.51 -2.75
N VAL A 88 -8.47 -4.98 -1.69
CA VAL A 88 -7.49 -5.68 -0.86
C VAL A 88 -7.98 -5.64 0.58
N PHE A 89 -8.11 -6.80 1.18
CA PHE A 89 -8.25 -6.97 2.61
C PHE A 89 -6.98 -7.59 3.16
N GLN A 90 -6.46 -7.03 4.25
CA GLN A 90 -5.28 -7.59 4.90
C GLN A 90 -5.41 -7.50 6.43
N LYS A 91 -4.90 -8.52 7.11
CA LYS A 91 -4.96 -8.63 8.56
C LYS A 91 -3.60 -9.06 9.10
N VAL A 92 -3.13 -8.31 10.08
CA VAL A 92 -1.93 -8.64 10.84
C VAL A 92 -2.32 -9.07 12.24
N ARG A 93 -1.84 -10.24 12.69
CA ARG A 93 -1.93 -10.68 14.08
C ARG A 93 -0.54 -10.65 14.70
N GLN A 94 -0.38 -9.82 15.72
CA GLN A 94 0.89 -9.56 16.42
C GLN A 94 0.59 -9.19 17.88
N LYS A 95 1.60 -9.29 18.76
CA LYS A 95 1.44 -8.95 20.18
C LYS A 95 1.39 -7.42 20.42
N LYS A 96 2.13 -6.66 19.63
CA LYS A 96 2.17 -5.19 19.63
C LYS A 96 2.23 -4.72 18.18
N ASP A 97 1.87 -3.46 17.91
CA ASP A 97 1.78 -2.91 16.56
C ASP A 97 3.17 -2.55 16.00
N PHE A 98 3.83 -3.56 15.40
CA PHE A 98 5.14 -3.43 14.74
C PHE A 98 5.02 -3.39 13.21
N LEU A 99 4.16 -4.21 12.63
CA LEU A 99 3.84 -4.21 11.22
C LEU A 99 2.50 -3.51 11.01
N ASN A 100 2.56 -2.23 10.69
CA ASN A 100 1.42 -1.35 10.55
C ASN A 100 0.98 -1.29 9.09
N LEU A 101 -0.21 -1.82 8.80
CA LEU A 101 -0.79 -1.86 7.46
C LEU A 101 -2.28 -1.49 7.51
N PRO A 102 -2.83 -0.82 6.50
CA PRO A 102 -4.28 -0.60 6.40
C PRO A 102 -5.00 -1.94 6.19
N GLU A 103 -6.10 -2.17 6.90
CA GLU A 103 -6.89 -3.41 6.74
C GLU A 103 -7.57 -3.48 5.37
N PHE A 104 -8.03 -2.35 4.85
CA PHE A 104 -8.72 -2.27 3.55
C PHE A 104 -8.02 -1.28 2.63
N LEU A 105 -7.83 -1.71 1.38
CA LEU A 105 -7.45 -0.84 0.27
C LEU A 105 -8.42 -1.09 -0.88
N ILE A 106 -8.98 -0.02 -1.39
CA ILE A 106 -9.95 -0.05 -2.49
C ILE A 106 -9.43 0.88 -3.57
N ARG A 107 -9.49 0.42 -4.82
CA ARG A 107 -9.30 1.25 -5.99
C ARG A 107 -10.38 0.90 -6.99
N ASN A 108 -11.21 1.88 -7.31
CA ASN A 108 -12.23 1.79 -8.33
C ASN A 108 -11.92 2.83 -9.40
N THR A 109 -11.86 2.40 -10.64
CA THR A 109 -11.67 3.29 -11.79
C THR A 109 -12.86 3.13 -12.73
N VAL A 110 -13.58 4.22 -12.95
CA VAL A 110 -14.65 4.30 -13.93
C VAL A 110 -14.13 5.09 -15.11
N TYR A 111 -14.17 4.50 -16.30
CA TYR A 111 -13.66 5.16 -17.47
C TYR A 111 -14.46 4.86 -18.74
N TYR A 112 -14.51 5.84 -19.60
CA TYR A 112 -15.02 5.75 -20.96
C TYR A 112 -13.86 5.47 -21.90
N SER A 113 -14.02 4.56 -22.85
CA SER A 113 -13.04 4.31 -23.91
C SER A 113 -13.72 4.12 -25.25
N ASP A 114 -13.25 4.83 -26.26
CA ASP A 114 -13.79 4.78 -27.61
C ASP A 114 -12.74 5.13 -28.65
N THR A 115 -13.01 4.74 -29.89
CA THR A 115 -12.26 5.17 -31.06
C THR A 115 -13.08 6.24 -31.78
N ILE A 116 -12.62 7.46 -31.77
CA ILE A 116 -13.28 8.66 -32.31
C ILE A 116 -12.57 9.18 -33.55
N LEU A 117 -13.10 10.24 -34.17
CA LEU A 117 -12.60 10.84 -35.39
C LEU A 117 -12.45 9.82 -36.54
N LYS A 118 -13.52 9.04 -36.81
CA LYS A 118 -13.57 7.99 -37.86
C LYS A 118 -12.42 6.98 -37.75
N GLY A 119 -12.03 6.61 -36.53
CA GLY A 119 -10.95 5.64 -36.28
C GLY A 119 -9.55 6.21 -36.13
N ALA A 120 -9.38 7.51 -36.28
CA ALA A 120 -8.05 8.15 -36.24
C ALA A 120 -7.49 8.33 -34.82
N MET A 121 -8.36 8.35 -33.78
CA MET A 121 -7.94 8.56 -32.40
C MET A 121 -8.64 7.59 -31.45
N PHE A 122 -7.88 6.82 -30.70
CA PHE A 122 -8.36 6.14 -29.49
C PHE A 122 -8.38 7.13 -28.33
N PHE A 123 -9.51 7.25 -27.67
CA PHE A 123 -9.72 8.17 -26.56
C PHE A 123 -10.21 7.41 -25.32
N GLN A 124 -9.65 7.74 -24.17
CA GLN A 124 -10.03 7.18 -22.89
C GLN A 124 -9.99 8.27 -21.83
N THR A 125 -11.04 8.39 -21.03
CA THR A 125 -11.10 9.34 -19.92
C THR A 125 -11.89 8.75 -18.77
N GLY A 126 -11.55 9.13 -17.55
CA GLY A 126 -12.24 8.60 -16.38
C GLY A 126 -11.73 9.16 -15.08
N LEU A 127 -12.30 8.63 -14.01
CA LEU A 127 -11.88 8.90 -12.64
C LEU A 127 -11.51 7.61 -11.91
N SER A 128 -10.52 7.75 -11.04
CA SER A 128 -10.08 6.69 -10.14
C SER A 128 -10.24 7.15 -8.70
N VAL A 129 -10.99 6.38 -7.93
CA VAL A 129 -11.15 6.58 -6.49
C VAL A 129 -10.29 5.56 -5.76
N LYS A 130 -9.40 6.05 -4.91
CA LYS A 130 -8.55 5.23 -4.04
C LYS A 130 -8.94 5.48 -2.60
N TYR A 131 -9.07 4.42 -1.83
CA TYR A 131 -9.34 4.50 -0.40
C TYR A 131 -8.50 3.47 0.34
N PHE A 132 -7.98 3.85 1.49
CA PHE A 132 -7.38 2.94 2.44
C PHE A 132 -7.83 3.27 3.86
N SER A 133 -8.08 2.23 4.66
CA SER A 133 -8.51 2.39 6.05
C SER A 133 -7.42 3.07 6.88
N LYS A 134 -7.82 3.73 7.96
CA LYS A 134 -6.88 4.37 8.90
C LYS A 134 -5.91 3.35 9.49
N PHE A 135 -4.63 3.68 9.49
CA PHE A 135 -3.57 2.87 10.10
C PHE A 135 -2.43 3.77 10.60
N TYR A 136 -1.60 3.26 11.49
CA TYR A 136 -0.37 3.94 11.89
C TYR A 136 0.66 3.83 10.77
N SER A 137 1.07 4.94 10.20
CA SER A 137 2.14 4.96 9.19
C SER A 137 3.49 5.08 9.88
N ASN A 138 4.47 4.31 9.42
CA ASN A 138 5.84 4.51 9.84
C ASN A 138 6.32 5.91 9.43
N GLU A 139 7.15 6.53 10.24
CA GLU A 139 7.73 7.85 10.00
C GLU A 139 9.13 7.73 9.44
N TYR A 140 9.46 8.58 8.46
CA TYR A 140 10.77 8.60 7.83
C TYR A 140 11.75 9.43 8.65
N ASN A 141 12.88 8.84 9.01
CA ASN A 141 13.98 9.54 9.66
C ASN A 141 15.12 9.79 8.65
N PRO A 142 15.38 11.06 8.29
CA PRO A 142 16.39 11.40 7.28
C PRO A 142 17.84 11.12 7.76
N LEU A 143 18.11 11.12 9.06
CA LEU A 143 19.46 10.88 9.60
C LEU A 143 19.95 9.45 9.32
N VAL A 144 19.04 8.49 9.34
CA VAL A 144 19.36 7.07 9.05
C VAL A 144 18.81 6.59 7.72
N SER A 145 18.18 7.49 6.95
CA SER A 145 17.56 7.19 5.66
C SER A 145 16.62 5.97 5.72
N SER A 146 15.88 5.83 6.83
CA SER A 146 15.02 4.67 7.09
C SER A 146 13.73 5.06 7.78
N PHE A 147 12.74 4.16 7.68
CA PHE A 147 11.47 4.31 8.38
C PHE A 147 11.54 3.67 9.77
N HIS A 148 11.03 4.37 10.78
CA HIS A 148 10.87 3.85 12.13
C HIS A 148 9.38 3.70 12.48
N ILE A 149 9.09 2.82 13.44
CA ILE A 149 7.74 2.61 13.92
C ILE A 149 7.31 3.79 14.78
N GLN A 150 6.14 4.32 14.46
CA GLN A 150 5.41 5.23 15.32
C GLN A 150 3.95 4.76 15.44
N ASN A 151 3.34 4.91 16.62
CA ASN A 151 1.97 4.50 16.91
C ASN A 151 1.13 5.66 17.48
N GLU A 152 1.49 6.89 17.12
CA GLU A 152 0.81 8.10 17.57
C GLU A 152 -0.11 8.66 16.48
N LYS A 153 0.40 8.76 15.24
CA LYS A 153 -0.29 9.39 14.12
C LYS A 153 -0.83 8.36 13.13
N LYS A 154 -2.15 8.35 12.96
CA LYS A 154 -2.82 7.57 11.91
C LYS A 154 -3.01 8.38 10.65
N ILE A 155 -2.84 7.75 9.50
CA ILE A 155 -3.15 8.29 8.18
C ILE A 155 -4.24 7.46 7.49
N GLY A 156 -4.85 8.02 6.44
CA GLY A 156 -5.92 7.35 5.67
C GLY A 156 -7.32 7.58 6.21
N GLY A 157 -8.26 6.82 5.69
CA GLY A 157 -9.68 6.92 6.07
C GLY A 157 -10.45 7.99 5.29
N PHE A 158 -9.88 8.49 4.18
CA PHE A 158 -10.53 9.41 3.25
C PHE A 158 -10.26 8.96 1.80
N PRO A 159 -11.18 9.22 0.86
CA PRO A 159 -10.99 8.89 -0.54
C PRO A 159 -10.03 9.89 -1.19
N LEU A 160 -9.17 9.39 -2.08
CA LEU A 160 -8.34 10.16 -3.00
C LEU A 160 -8.93 9.98 -4.39
N ILE A 161 -9.20 11.08 -5.09
CA ILE A 161 -9.82 11.06 -6.42
C ILE A 161 -8.80 11.55 -7.43
N ASP A 162 -8.60 10.78 -8.49
CA ASP A 162 -7.78 11.16 -9.63
C ASP A 162 -8.65 11.22 -10.88
N VAL A 163 -8.40 12.18 -11.75
CA VAL A 163 -9.03 12.28 -13.08
C VAL A 163 -7.96 12.11 -14.14
N PHE A 164 -8.26 11.41 -15.22
CA PHE A 164 -7.30 11.21 -16.31
C PHE A 164 -7.93 11.29 -17.68
N VAL A 165 -7.10 11.68 -18.64
CA VAL A 165 -7.39 11.66 -20.08
C VAL A 165 -6.21 11.01 -20.79
N ASN A 166 -6.50 10.05 -21.66
CA ASN A 166 -5.53 9.36 -22.49
C ASN A 166 -6.02 9.41 -23.94
N ALA A 167 -5.19 9.85 -24.83
CA ALA A 167 -5.47 9.89 -26.26
C ALA A 167 -4.31 9.26 -27.06
N LYS A 168 -4.62 8.40 -28.03
CA LYS A 168 -3.63 7.82 -28.95
C LYS A 168 -4.00 8.17 -30.38
N ILE A 169 -3.13 8.90 -31.06
CA ILE A 169 -3.26 9.29 -32.46
C ILE A 169 -2.08 8.70 -33.21
N LYS A 170 -2.32 7.72 -34.06
CA LYS A 170 -1.27 6.97 -34.77
C LYS A 170 -0.22 6.42 -33.79
N GLN A 171 1.01 6.90 -33.83
CA GLN A 171 2.12 6.49 -32.96
C GLN A 171 2.26 7.37 -31.71
N THR A 172 1.58 8.53 -31.66
CA THR A 172 1.65 9.48 -30.54
C THR A 172 0.62 9.14 -29.47
N ARG A 173 1.05 9.12 -28.21
CA ARG A 173 0.16 8.97 -27.06
C ARG A 173 0.30 10.19 -26.16
N LEU A 174 -0.84 10.78 -25.80
CA LEU A 174 -0.96 11.87 -24.83
C LEU A 174 -1.64 11.32 -23.58
N PHE A 175 -1.09 11.63 -22.42
CA PHE A 175 -1.65 11.27 -21.12
C PHE A 175 -1.60 12.49 -20.21
N LEU A 176 -2.77 12.86 -19.69
CA LEU A 176 -2.95 13.91 -18.69
C LEU A 176 -3.61 13.29 -17.46
N LYS A 177 -3.12 13.62 -16.28
CA LYS A 177 -3.67 13.16 -15.01
C LYS A 177 -3.64 14.30 -14.00
N ALA A 178 -4.77 14.50 -13.33
CA ALA A 178 -4.87 15.34 -12.16
C ALA A 178 -5.11 14.44 -10.94
N GLU A 179 -4.32 14.59 -9.91
CA GLU A 179 -4.31 13.73 -8.73
C GLU A 179 -4.71 14.48 -7.47
N HIS A 180 -5.32 13.73 -6.52
CA HIS A 180 -5.58 14.21 -5.17
C HIS A 180 -6.58 15.37 -5.08
N PHE A 181 -7.73 15.24 -5.73
CA PHE A 181 -8.88 16.13 -5.55
C PHE A 181 -9.68 15.76 -4.31
#